data_def0afacd2c12708ba0740d48d832e88
#
_entry.id   def0afacd2c12708ba0740d48d832e88
#
_cell.length_a   1.000
_cell.length_b   1.000
_cell.length_c   1.000
_cell.angle_alpha   90.00
_cell.angle_beta   90.00
_cell.angle_gamma   90.00
#
_symmetry.space_group_name_H-M   'P 1'
#
loop_
_entity.id
_entity.type
_entity.pdbx_description
1 polymer ?
#
loop_
_entity_poly.entity_id
_entity_poly.type
_entity_poly.pdbx_seq_one_letter_code
_entity_poly.pdbx_strand_id
1 'polypeptide(L)'
;MTTQESGMTRPPVVSADEWQAARAALLAKEKELTRALDALAAERRRLPMVALDADKYRFTAPDGSDVGLADLFDGQRQLVIYHFMLEPGQDWLCGGCCTFTDNLDNQAQPHLSARNTRLILMARAPQQEIEPVRQRMGWSVPFYSSHGSNFNDDMGLTAFGLSVLLRDGDEVFRTYFTTGRGVDRLRLDFSLLDLTPYGRQEQWENSPDGWPQSPTMSWLQLHDEY
;
A
#
# COMPACT_ATOMS: atom_id res chain seq x y z
N MET A 1 -45.04 15.01 10.20
CA MET A 1 -43.74 15.47 9.64
C MET A 1 -43.14 14.26 8.92
N THR A 2 -43.34 14.17 7.63
CA THR A 2 -42.76 13.15 6.75
C THR A 2 -41.32 13.50 6.52
N THR A 3 -40.40 12.77 7.10
CA THR A 3 -38.99 12.77 6.73
C THR A 3 -38.89 12.34 5.26
N GLN A 4 -38.65 13.30 4.36
CA GLN A 4 -38.15 12.97 3.03
C GLN A 4 -36.80 12.31 3.20
N GLU A 5 -36.74 10.99 3.04
CA GLU A 5 -35.50 10.32 2.65
C GLU A 5 -35.13 10.94 1.31
N SER A 6 -34.09 11.78 1.30
CA SER A 6 -33.46 12.22 0.06
C SER A 6 -32.81 10.96 -0.52
N GLY A 7 -33.54 10.28 -1.42
CA GLY A 7 -33.03 9.08 -2.06
C GLY A 7 -31.73 9.43 -2.79
N MET A 8 -30.65 8.72 -2.45
CA MET A 8 -29.36 8.84 -3.17
C MET A 8 -29.61 8.64 -4.65
N THR A 9 -29.04 9.53 -5.47
CA THR A 9 -29.06 9.41 -6.94
C THR A 9 -28.40 8.07 -7.33
N ARG A 10 -29.01 7.33 -8.25
CA ARG A 10 -28.52 6.03 -8.69
C ARG A 10 -28.37 5.95 -10.20
N PRO A 11 -27.55 5.02 -10.73
CA PRO A 11 -27.49 4.75 -12.15
C PRO A 11 -28.88 4.39 -12.74
N PRO A 12 -29.12 4.64 -14.04
CA PRO A 12 -30.37 4.27 -14.68
C PRO A 12 -30.61 2.77 -14.66
N VAL A 13 -31.86 2.36 -14.49
CA VAL A 13 -32.29 0.96 -14.63
C VAL A 13 -32.66 0.73 -16.09
N VAL A 14 -32.05 -0.28 -16.71
CA VAL A 14 -32.24 -0.63 -18.13
C VAL A 14 -32.56 -2.12 -18.25
N SER A 15 -32.86 -2.58 -19.45
CA SER A 15 -33.00 -3.99 -19.74
C SER A 15 -31.66 -4.76 -19.63
N ALA A 16 -31.71 -6.08 -19.47
CA ALA A 16 -30.51 -6.92 -19.43
C ALA A 16 -29.67 -6.80 -20.71
N ASP A 17 -30.30 -6.72 -21.87
CA ASP A 17 -29.62 -6.61 -23.16
C ASP A 17 -28.90 -5.26 -23.31
N GLU A 18 -29.53 -4.16 -22.91
CA GLU A 18 -28.90 -2.83 -22.90
C GLU A 18 -27.73 -2.79 -21.93
N TRP A 19 -27.89 -3.41 -20.74
CA TRP A 19 -26.80 -3.51 -19.77
C TRP A 19 -25.62 -4.32 -20.33
N GLN A 20 -25.87 -5.47 -20.98
CA GLN A 20 -24.84 -6.30 -21.58
C GLN A 20 -24.09 -5.54 -22.70
N ALA A 21 -24.79 -4.75 -23.52
CA ALA A 21 -24.17 -3.93 -24.55
C ALA A 21 -23.24 -2.87 -23.94
N ALA A 22 -23.70 -2.15 -22.92
CA ALA A 22 -22.90 -1.15 -22.19
C ALA A 22 -21.68 -1.80 -21.50
N ARG A 23 -21.89 -2.95 -20.85
CA ARG A 23 -20.84 -3.70 -20.17
C ARG A 23 -19.77 -4.22 -21.14
N ALA A 24 -20.16 -4.66 -22.34
CA ALA A 24 -19.23 -5.09 -23.38
C ALA A 24 -18.32 -3.94 -23.87
N ALA A 25 -18.88 -2.73 -24.03
CA ALA A 25 -18.10 -1.55 -24.38
C ALA A 25 -17.09 -1.16 -23.30
N LEU A 26 -17.48 -1.24 -22.02
CA LEU A 26 -16.58 -1.01 -20.89
C LEU A 26 -15.48 -2.07 -20.82
N LEU A 27 -15.82 -3.37 -21.02
CA LEU A 27 -14.88 -4.46 -21.00
C LEU A 27 -13.75 -4.28 -22.04
N ALA A 28 -14.03 -3.70 -23.18
CA ALA A 28 -13.00 -3.43 -24.20
C ALA A 28 -11.92 -2.48 -23.64
N LYS A 29 -12.33 -1.40 -22.94
CA LYS A 29 -11.42 -0.45 -22.29
C LYS A 29 -10.64 -1.08 -21.13
N GLU A 30 -11.30 -1.92 -20.32
CA GLU A 30 -10.63 -2.66 -19.23
C GLU A 30 -9.51 -3.57 -19.76
N LYS A 31 -9.74 -4.24 -20.90
CA LYS A 31 -8.71 -5.07 -21.55
C LYS A 31 -7.55 -4.24 -22.10
N GLU A 32 -7.80 -3.05 -22.63
CA GLU A 32 -6.74 -2.12 -23.05
C GLU A 32 -5.90 -1.67 -21.85
N LEU A 33 -6.55 -1.28 -20.75
CA LEU A 33 -5.87 -0.92 -19.51
C LEU A 33 -5.01 -2.09 -18.96
N THR A 34 -5.53 -3.30 -18.96
CA THR A 34 -4.77 -4.50 -18.52
C THR A 34 -3.49 -4.65 -19.34
N ARG A 35 -3.56 -4.56 -20.68
CA ARG A 35 -2.37 -4.63 -21.54
C ARG A 35 -1.38 -3.51 -21.28
N ALA A 36 -1.87 -2.29 -21.04
CA ALA A 36 -1.01 -1.15 -20.70
C ALA A 36 -0.29 -1.35 -19.35
N LEU A 37 -0.98 -1.91 -18.35
CA LEU A 37 -0.38 -2.25 -17.06
C LEU A 37 0.68 -3.36 -17.19
N ASP A 38 0.45 -4.37 -18.04
CA ASP A 38 1.43 -5.43 -18.32
C ASP A 38 2.68 -4.86 -19.00
N ALA A 39 2.51 -3.96 -19.96
CA ALA A 39 3.61 -3.26 -20.63
C ALA A 39 4.42 -2.42 -19.63
N LEU A 40 3.76 -1.63 -18.78
CA LEU A 40 4.41 -0.84 -17.73
C LEU A 40 5.17 -1.75 -16.72
N ALA A 41 4.60 -2.89 -16.36
CA ALA A 41 5.29 -3.86 -15.50
C ALA A 41 6.54 -4.44 -16.19
N ALA A 42 6.49 -4.65 -17.51
CA ALA A 42 7.65 -5.08 -18.29
C ALA A 42 8.75 -4.01 -18.35
N GLU A 43 8.38 -2.74 -18.46
CA GLU A 43 9.33 -1.61 -18.40
C GLU A 43 9.96 -1.51 -17.00
N ARG A 44 9.15 -1.62 -15.95
CA ARG A 44 9.63 -1.58 -14.55
C ARG A 44 10.70 -2.66 -14.27
N ARG A 45 10.55 -3.87 -14.85
CA ARG A 45 11.56 -4.94 -14.74
C ARG A 45 12.88 -4.63 -15.44
N ARG A 46 12.93 -3.59 -16.26
CA ARG A 46 14.13 -3.15 -16.98
C ARG A 46 14.75 -1.86 -16.42
N LEU A 47 14.17 -1.31 -15.35
CA LEU A 47 14.76 -0.14 -14.69
C LEU A 47 16.18 -0.45 -14.22
N PRO A 48 17.12 0.48 -14.38
CA PRO A 48 18.44 0.34 -13.76
C PRO A 48 18.30 0.32 -12.23
N MET A 49 19.26 -0.33 -11.57
CA MET A 49 19.30 -0.49 -10.12
C MET A 49 20.36 0.44 -9.51
N VAL A 50 20.16 0.79 -8.24
CA VAL A 50 21.16 1.53 -7.44
C VAL A 50 21.72 0.59 -6.39
N ALA A 51 23.06 0.41 -6.39
CA ALA A 51 23.73 -0.37 -5.35
C ALA A 51 23.63 0.34 -4.00
N LEU A 52 23.36 -0.43 -2.95
CA LEU A 52 23.30 0.02 -1.57
C LEU A 52 24.46 -0.60 -0.79
N ASP A 53 25.12 0.18 0.04
CA ASP A 53 26.06 -0.34 1.03
C ASP A 53 25.28 -1.03 2.16
N ALA A 54 25.22 -2.36 2.10
CA ALA A 54 24.39 -3.15 3.03
C ALA A 54 24.91 -3.08 4.47
N ASP A 55 26.21 -2.87 4.67
CA ASP A 55 26.84 -2.81 5.99
C ASP A 55 26.60 -1.49 6.71
N LYS A 56 26.19 -0.46 5.97
CA LYS A 56 25.92 0.89 6.48
C LYS A 56 24.72 0.95 7.41
N TYR A 57 23.74 0.07 7.23
CA TYR A 57 22.43 0.21 7.86
C TYR A 57 22.15 -0.84 8.92
N ARG A 58 21.63 -0.38 10.05
CA ARG A 58 21.16 -1.25 11.14
C ARG A 58 19.70 -0.97 11.43
N PHE A 59 19.00 -2.01 11.85
CA PHE A 59 17.56 -1.99 12.13
C PHE A 59 17.28 -2.80 13.40
N THR A 60 16.17 -2.50 14.07
CA THR A 60 15.68 -3.34 15.15
C THR A 60 14.53 -4.20 14.64
N ALA A 61 14.68 -5.51 14.78
CA ALA A 61 13.66 -6.49 14.41
C ALA A 61 12.49 -6.53 15.43
N PRO A 62 11.35 -7.16 15.08
CA PRO A 62 10.22 -7.30 16.01
C PRO A 62 10.54 -7.94 17.35
N ASP A 63 11.53 -8.83 17.40
CA ASP A 63 12.01 -9.50 18.64
C ASP A 63 13.04 -8.67 19.43
N GLY A 64 13.35 -7.45 18.96
CA GLY A 64 14.31 -6.54 19.57
C GLY A 64 15.76 -6.79 19.14
N SER A 65 16.04 -7.76 18.29
CA SER A 65 17.39 -8.03 17.79
C SER A 65 17.88 -6.93 16.84
N ASP A 66 19.19 -6.68 16.85
CA ASP A 66 19.85 -5.75 15.92
C ASP A 66 20.25 -6.52 14.64
N VAL A 67 19.75 -6.06 13.48
CA VAL A 67 19.91 -6.73 12.19
C VAL A 67 20.41 -5.78 11.11
N GLY A 68 21.14 -6.29 10.12
CA GLY A 68 21.61 -5.56 8.95
C GLY A 68 20.59 -5.55 7.81
N LEU A 69 20.89 -4.78 6.74
CA LEU A 69 20.02 -4.70 5.57
C LEU A 69 19.84 -6.07 4.88
N ALA A 70 20.90 -6.87 4.81
CA ALA A 70 20.83 -8.20 4.20
C ALA A 70 19.94 -9.18 4.99
N ASP A 71 19.86 -9.02 6.31
CA ASP A 71 19.03 -9.88 7.17
C ASP A 71 17.54 -9.65 6.97
N LEU A 72 17.14 -8.42 6.54
CA LEU A 72 15.74 -8.10 6.25
C LEU A 72 15.13 -8.97 5.16
N PHE A 73 15.95 -9.59 4.32
CA PHE A 73 15.50 -10.48 3.24
C PHE A 73 15.07 -11.86 3.74
N ASP A 74 15.56 -12.31 4.92
CA ASP A 74 15.21 -13.60 5.53
C ASP A 74 15.32 -14.77 4.54
N GLY A 75 16.44 -14.85 3.84
CA GLY A 75 16.71 -15.86 2.83
C GLY A 75 16.04 -15.67 1.47
N GLN A 76 15.15 -14.69 1.32
CA GLN A 76 14.54 -14.36 0.04
C GLN A 76 15.48 -13.49 -0.82
N ARG A 77 15.25 -13.45 -2.13
CA ARG A 77 16.05 -12.61 -3.05
C ARG A 77 15.48 -11.22 -3.25
N GLN A 78 14.20 -11.01 -2.99
CA GLN A 78 13.52 -9.74 -3.18
C GLN A 78 12.86 -9.30 -1.88
N LEU A 79 12.90 -8.00 -1.64
CA LEU A 79 12.33 -7.38 -0.45
C LEU A 79 11.44 -6.21 -0.85
N VAL A 80 10.20 -6.23 -0.38
CA VAL A 80 9.26 -5.13 -0.45
C VAL A 80 9.15 -4.52 0.94
N ILE A 81 9.44 -3.23 1.06
CA ILE A 81 9.37 -2.48 2.32
C ILE A 81 8.28 -1.42 2.18
N TYR A 82 7.25 -1.49 3.01
CA TYR A 82 6.35 -0.36 3.18
C TYR A 82 6.86 0.53 4.32
N HIS A 83 7.14 1.78 4.00
CA HIS A 83 7.60 2.79 4.95
C HIS A 83 6.38 3.45 5.60
N PHE A 84 6.11 3.05 6.82
CA PHE A 84 4.99 3.52 7.63
C PHE A 84 5.36 4.83 8.33
N MET A 85 4.46 5.79 8.34
CA MET A 85 4.66 7.07 9.04
C MET A 85 4.39 6.89 10.54
N LEU A 86 5.46 6.63 11.27
CA LEU A 86 5.49 6.63 12.72
C LEU A 86 6.88 7.13 13.14
N GLU A 87 6.92 8.34 13.68
CA GLU A 87 8.14 8.99 14.15
C GLU A 87 8.33 8.76 15.66
N PRO A 88 9.57 8.88 16.20
CA PRO A 88 9.81 8.75 17.64
C PRO A 88 8.93 9.72 18.46
N GLY A 89 8.23 9.20 19.46
CA GLY A 89 7.37 9.96 20.35
C GLY A 89 6.06 10.46 19.72
N GLN A 90 5.70 9.96 18.53
CA GLN A 90 4.43 10.30 17.87
C GLN A 90 3.27 9.63 18.62
N ASP A 91 2.27 10.43 19.03
CA ASP A 91 1.10 9.99 19.80
C ASP A 91 -0.17 9.74 18.96
N TRP A 92 -0.07 9.90 17.65
CA TRP A 92 -1.16 9.65 16.70
C TRP A 92 -0.73 8.66 15.61
N LEU A 93 -1.68 7.94 15.02
CA LEU A 93 -1.45 7.03 13.90
C LEU A 93 -2.05 7.58 12.61
N CYS A 94 -1.30 7.44 11.52
CA CYS A 94 -1.79 7.81 10.20
C CYS A 94 -2.85 6.82 9.72
N GLY A 95 -4.13 7.22 9.64
CA GLY A 95 -5.23 6.39 9.15
C GLY A 95 -4.94 5.81 7.77
N GLY A 96 -4.33 6.59 6.86
CA GLY A 96 -3.92 6.11 5.53
C GLY A 96 -2.88 5.00 5.57
N CYS A 97 -1.87 5.10 6.46
CA CYS A 97 -0.87 4.04 6.63
C CYS A 97 -1.47 2.80 7.28
N CYS A 98 -2.35 2.97 8.29
CA CYS A 98 -3.05 1.86 8.93
C CYS A 98 -3.92 1.10 7.92
N THR A 99 -4.78 1.80 7.20
CA THR A 99 -5.65 1.19 6.18
C THR A 99 -4.82 0.52 5.06
N PHE A 100 -3.69 1.13 4.65
CA PHE A 100 -2.79 0.50 3.67
C PHE A 100 -2.19 -0.80 4.22
N THR A 101 -1.78 -0.81 5.48
CA THR A 101 -1.22 -2.01 6.14
C THR A 101 -2.26 -3.13 6.26
N ASP A 102 -3.51 -2.80 6.60
CA ASP A 102 -4.63 -3.75 6.63
C ASP A 102 -4.82 -4.45 5.27
N ASN A 103 -4.62 -3.72 4.17
CA ASN A 103 -4.67 -4.27 2.82
C ASN A 103 -3.47 -5.17 2.48
N LEU A 104 -2.30 -4.92 3.07
CA LEU A 104 -1.10 -5.76 2.90
C LEU A 104 -1.15 -7.02 3.76
N ASP A 105 -1.73 -6.95 4.96
CA ASP A 105 -1.79 -8.04 5.94
C ASP A 105 -2.94 -9.03 5.66
N ASN A 106 -3.05 -9.46 4.42
CA ASN A 106 -4.12 -10.31 3.90
C ASN A 106 -3.66 -11.73 3.52
N GLN A 107 -2.68 -12.28 4.23
CA GLN A 107 -2.10 -13.60 3.93
C GLN A 107 -1.34 -13.68 2.60
N ALA A 108 -0.88 -12.56 2.06
CA ALA A 108 -0.11 -12.53 0.81
C ALA A 108 1.32 -13.10 0.96
N GLN A 109 1.88 -13.07 2.17
CA GLN A 109 3.28 -13.46 2.44
C GLN A 109 3.65 -14.85 1.91
N PRO A 110 2.88 -15.94 2.13
CA PRO A 110 3.24 -17.25 1.58
C PRO A 110 3.34 -17.27 0.06
N HIS A 111 2.47 -16.52 -0.63
CA HIS A 111 2.48 -16.44 -2.09
C HIS A 111 3.67 -15.63 -2.61
N LEU A 112 4.05 -14.56 -1.91
CA LEU A 112 5.25 -13.79 -2.20
C LEU A 112 6.51 -14.62 -1.97
N SER A 113 6.60 -15.34 -0.85
CA SER A 113 7.72 -16.22 -0.52
C SER A 113 7.93 -17.32 -1.56
N ALA A 114 6.85 -17.86 -2.12
CA ALA A 114 6.93 -18.83 -3.24
C ALA A 114 7.56 -18.21 -4.52
N ARG A 115 7.77 -16.91 -4.56
CA ARG A 115 8.46 -16.15 -5.62
C ARG A 115 9.70 -15.42 -5.09
N ASN A 116 10.34 -15.96 -4.04
CA ASN A 116 11.54 -15.41 -3.42
C ASN A 116 11.39 -13.93 -3.04
N THR A 117 10.22 -13.53 -2.53
CA THR A 117 9.90 -12.16 -2.16
C THR A 117 9.40 -12.11 -0.73
N ARG A 118 9.97 -11.21 0.07
CA ARG A 118 9.53 -10.88 1.42
C ARG A 118 8.84 -9.52 1.42
N LEU A 119 7.80 -9.38 2.26
CA LEU A 119 7.15 -8.11 2.56
C LEU A 119 7.37 -7.78 4.04
N ILE A 120 7.78 -6.56 4.32
CA ILE A 120 7.91 -6.02 5.67
C ILE A 120 7.34 -4.61 5.77
N LEU A 121 7.04 -4.20 7.00
CA LEU A 121 6.81 -2.80 7.37
C LEU A 121 8.09 -2.24 8.01
N MET A 122 8.29 -0.93 7.88
CA MET A 122 9.39 -0.21 8.51
C MET A 122 8.93 1.18 8.94
N ALA A 123 9.32 1.62 10.14
CA ALA A 123 9.10 2.99 10.62
C ALA A 123 10.34 3.54 11.31
N ARG A 124 10.38 4.89 11.47
CA ARG A 124 11.48 5.60 12.17
C ARG A 124 11.38 5.50 13.68
N ALA A 125 10.20 5.19 14.22
CA ALA A 125 9.99 5.05 15.67
C ALA A 125 10.83 3.89 16.25
N PRO A 126 11.24 3.95 17.53
CA PRO A 126 11.84 2.83 18.24
C PRO A 126 10.90 1.61 18.27
N GLN A 127 11.46 0.40 18.32
CA GLN A 127 10.67 -0.85 18.31
C GLN A 127 9.66 -0.94 19.46
N GLN A 128 9.99 -0.34 20.62
CA GLN A 128 9.08 -0.29 21.78
C GLN A 128 7.80 0.55 21.51
N GLU A 129 7.85 1.48 20.56
CA GLU A 129 6.68 2.27 20.13
C GLU A 129 5.93 1.60 18.97
N ILE A 130 6.62 0.82 18.14
CA ILE A 130 6.04 0.10 17.00
C ILE A 130 5.22 -1.12 17.47
N GLU A 131 5.75 -1.91 18.40
CA GLU A 131 5.16 -3.19 18.79
C GLU A 131 3.75 -3.05 19.39
N PRO A 132 3.45 -2.07 20.28
CA PRO A 132 2.07 -1.84 20.73
C PRO A 132 1.09 -1.52 19.60
N VAL A 133 1.53 -0.78 18.58
CA VAL A 133 0.70 -0.46 17.40
C VAL A 133 0.41 -1.74 16.61
N ARG A 134 1.45 -2.53 16.32
CA ARG A 134 1.31 -3.80 15.60
C ARG A 134 0.35 -4.75 16.32
N GLN A 135 0.46 -4.85 17.66
CA GLN A 135 -0.42 -5.69 18.48
C GLN A 135 -1.86 -5.18 18.50
N ARG A 136 -2.08 -3.88 18.72
CA ARG A 136 -3.41 -3.26 18.68
C ARG A 136 -4.12 -3.55 17.36
N MET A 137 -3.40 -3.39 16.25
CA MET A 137 -3.94 -3.58 14.90
C MET A 137 -3.96 -5.05 14.46
N GLY A 138 -3.42 -5.99 15.25
CA GLY A 138 -3.41 -7.42 14.94
C GLY A 138 -2.59 -7.79 13.71
N TRP A 139 -1.64 -6.94 13.26
CA TRP A 139 -0.87 -7.19 12.05
C TRP A 139 0.14 -8.32 12.21
N SER A 140 0.20 -9.21 11.23
CA SER A 140 1.14 -10.33 11.16
C SER A 140 2.39 -10.00 10.33
N VAL A 141 2.35 -9.00 9.45
CA VAL A 141 3.51 -8.55 8.67
C VAL A 141 4.62 -8.08 9.60
N PRO A 142 5.88 -8.56 9.45
CA PRO A 142 6.98 -8.12 10.30
C PRO A 142 7.21 -6.60 10.21
N PHE A 143 7.29 -5.94 11.36
CA PHE A 143 7.41 -4.50 11.46
C PHE A 143 8.73 -4.12 12.13
N TYR A 144 9.66 -3.58 11.36
CA TYR A 144 11.01 -3.23 11.75
C TYR A 144 11.14 -1.75 12.11
N SER A 145 12.05 -1.44 13.02
CA SER A 145 12.45 -0.07 13.33
C SER A 145 13.72 0.31 12.57
N SER A 146 13.71 1.46 11.92
CA SER A 146 14.90 2.13 11.38
C SER A 146 15.42 3.24 12.31
N HIS A 147 14.99 3.25 13.58
CA HIS A 147 15.43 4.24 14.57
C HIS A 147 16.95 4.22 14.72
N GLY A 148 17.56 5.42 14.65
CA GLY A 148 19.02 5.55 14.72
C GLY A 148 19.76 5.20 13.42
N SER A 149 19.07 4.75 12.37
CA SER A 149 19.64 4.48 11.05
C SER A 149 19.42 5.64 10.09
N ASN A 150 20.40 5.96 9.25
CA ASN A 150 20.23 6.94 8.16
C ASN A 150 19.50 6.36 6.93
N PHE A 151 19.01 5.11 6.99
CA PHE A 151 18.42 4.41 5.84
C PHE A 151 17.30 5.21 5.17
N ASN A 152 16.36 5.73 5.94
CA ASN A 152 15.23 6.47 5.39
C ASN A 152 15.68 7.75 4.67
N ASP A 153 16.66 8.47 5.21
CA ASP A 153 17.18 9.72 4.64
C ASP A 153 17.98 9.44 3.36
N ASP A 154 18.85 8.43 3.37
CA ASP A 154 19.61 8.00 2.20
C ASP A 154 18.71 7.48 1.07
N MET A 155 17.56 6.91 1.42
CA MET A 155 16.54 6.48 0.47
C MET A 155 15.65 7.64 -0.02
N GLY A 156 15.81 8.85 0.53
CA GLY A 156 15.04 10.04 0.17
C GLY A 156 13.58 9.98 0.65
N LEU A 157 13.31 9.30 1.76
CA LEU A 157 11.96 9.14 2.31
C LEU A 157 11.59 10.34 3.17
N THR A 158 10.58 11.07 2.74
CA THR A 158 10.03 12.23 3.47
C THR A 158 8.67 11.93 4.13
N ALA A 159 8.05 10.81 3.74
CA ALA A 159 6.73 10.39 4.22
C ALA A 159 6.60 8.86 4.00
N PHE A 160 5.36 8.36 3.83
CA PHE A 160 5.14 6.97 3.47
C PHE A 160 5.61 6.65 2.04
N GLY A 161 5.87 5.39 1.79
CA GLY A 161 6.23 4.90 0.45
C GLY A 161 6.47 3.40 0.45
N LEU A 162 6.73 2.87 -0.72
CA LEU A 162 7.04 1.46 -0.91
C LEU A 162 8.33 1.34 -1.70
N SER A 163 9.35 0.74 -1.10
CA SER A 163 10.62 0.40 -1.73
C SER A 163 10.67 -1.06 -2.12
N VAL A 164 11.34 -1.35 -3.24
CA VAL A 164 11.66 -2.72 -3.64
C VAL A 164 13.16 -2.86 -3.77
N LEU A 165 13.71 -3.86 -3.10
CA LEU A 165 15.13 -4.19 -3.12
C LEU A 165 15.33 -5.59 -3.71
N LEU A 166 16.51 -5.78 -4.31
CA LEU A 166 17.00 -7.07 -4.80
C LEU A 166 18.32 -7.39 -4.09
N ARG A 167 18.49 -8.64 -3.69
CA ARG A 167 19.75 -9.19 -3.21
C ARG A 167 20.31 -10.17 -4.24
N ASP A 168 21.59 -10.00 -4.61
CA ASP A 168 22.34 -10.92 -5.45
C ASP A 168 23.69 -11.24 -4.78
N GLY A 169 23.78 -12.43 -4.21
CA GLY A 169 24.89 -12.78 -3.31
C GLY A 169 24.94 -11.88 -2.08
N ASP A 170 26.02 -11.14 -1.93
CA ASP A 170 26.25 -10.20 -0.82
C ASP A 170 25.85 -8.76 -1.20
N GLU A 171 25.53 -8.50 -2.45
CA GLU A 171 25.15 -7.18 -2.95
C GLU A 171 23.65 -6.93 -2.79
N VAL A 172 23.27 -5.70 -2.42
CA VAL A 172 21.89 -5.24 -2.30
C VAL A 172 21.67 -4.05 -3.23
N PHE A 173 20.56 -4.07 -3.95
CA PHE A 173 20.19 -3.05 -4.91
C PHE A 173 18.80 -2.50 -4.65
N ARG A 174 18.61 -1.19 -4.77
CA ARG A 174 17.29 -0.56 -4.89
C ARG A 174 16.84 -0.66 -6.34
N THR A 175 15.70 -1.30 -6.59
CA THR A 175 15.15 -1.55 -7.93
C THR A 175 13.95 -0.68 -8.26
N TYR A 176 13.16 -0.29 -7.22
CA TYR A 176 11.95 0.51 -7.42
C TYR A 176 11.56 1.27 -6.15
N PHE A 177 10.88 2.38 -6.35
CA PHE A 177 10.22 3.15 -5.29
C PHE A 177 8.94 3.77 -5.80
N THR A 178 7.91 3.87 -4.95
CA THR A 178 6.68 4.60 -5.22
C THR A 178 6.09 5.18 -3.93
N THR A 179 5.37 6.28 -4.05
CA THR A 179 4.68 6.97 -2.96
C THR A 179 3.43 7.67 -3.48
N GLY A 180 2.67 8.32 -2.60
CA GLY A 180 1.43 9.01 -2.95
C GLY A 180 0.46 8.06 -3.65
N ARG A 181 -0.22 8.53 -4.68
CA ARG A 181 -1.18 7.71 -5.44
C ARG A 181 -0.56 6.51 -6.17
N GLY A 182 0.77 6.43 -6.24
CA GLY A 182 1.44 5.26 -6.79
C GLY A 182 1.20 3.97 -5.99
N VAL A 183 0.80 4.06 -4.72
CA VAL A 183 0.45 2.91 -3.88
C VAL A 183 -1.05 2.55 -3.93
N ASP A 184 -1.93 3.40 -4.45
CA ASP A 184 -3.39 3.18 -4.46
C ASP A 184 -3.77 1.85 -5.09
N ARG A 185 -3.09 1.47 -6.18
CA ARG A 185 -3.31 0.20 -6.91
C ARG A 185 -3.01 -1.06 -6.09
N LEU A 186 -2.33 -0.93 -4.96
CA LEU A 186 -2.01 -2.02 -4.04
C LEU A 186 -3.06 -2.16 -2.93
N ARG A 187 -4.06 -1.28 -2.92
CA ARG A 187 -5.15 -1.27 -1.96
C ARG A 187 -6.34 -2.05 -2.52
N LEU A 188 -6.67 -3.13 -1.85
CA LEU A 188 -7.83 -3.96 -2.21
C LEU A 188 -9.14 -3.20 -1.98
N ASP A 189 -9.26 -2.47 -0.86
CA ASP A 189 -10.42 -1.64 -0.54
C ASP A 189 -10.70 -0.60 -1.62
N PHE A 190 -9.69 0.14 -2.08
CA PHE A 190 -9.84 1.10 -3.17
C PHE A 190 -10.26 0.40 -4.48
N SER A 191 -9.62 -0.71 -4.78
CA SER A 191 -9.93 -1.49 -6.00
C SER A 191 -11.37 -2.02 -5.99
N LEU A 192 -11.90 -2.41 -4.82
CA LEU A 192 -13.28 -2.86 -4.68
C LEU A 192 -14.26 -1.68 -4.75
N LEU A 193 -13.96 -0.56 -4.09
CA LEU A 193 -14.78 0.65 -4.16
C LEU A 193 -14.88 1.18 -5.60
N ASP A 194 -13.78 1.20 -6.34
CA ASP A 194 -13.75 1.64 -7.75
C ASP A 194 -14.63 0.75 -8.69
N LEU A 195 -15.05 -0.44 -8.24
CA LEU A 195 -16.01 -1.30 -8.94
C LEU A 195 -17.46 -1.00 -8.56
N THR A 196 -17.70 -0.25 -7.47
CA THR A 196 -19.07 0.07 -7.01
C THR A 196 -19.63 1.29 -7.76
N PRO A 197 -20.97 1.45 -7.81
CA PRO A 197 -21.59 2.60 -8.47
C PRO A 197 -21.15 3.96 -7.92
N TYR A 198 -20.86 4.06 -6.62
CA TYR A 198 -20.49 5.34 -5.99
C TYR A 198 -18.98 5.57 -5.89
N GLY A 199 -18.14 4.59 -6.25
CA GLY A 199 -16.69 4.72 -6.14
C GLY A 199 -16.21 4.88 -4.70
N ARG A 200 -15.15 5.64 -4.51
CA ARG A 200 -14.60 5.98 -3.19
C ARG A 200 -15.35 7.12 -2.50
N GLN A 201 -16.29 7.74 -3.18
CA GLN A 201 -17.11 8.87 -2.73
C GLN A 201 -16.27 10.09 -2.33
N GLU A 202 -15.22 10.35 -3.09
CA GLU A 202 -14.28 11.44 -2.83
C GLU A 202 -14.43 12.57 -3.88
N GLN A 203 -14.20 13.82 -3.46
CA GLN A 203 -14.43 15.03 -4.28
C GLN A 203 -13.59 15.11 -5.56
N TRP A 204 -12.49 14.36 -5.65
CA TRP A 204 -11.66 14.32 -6.86
C TRP A 204 -12.23 13.42 -7.97
N GLU A 205 -13.16 12.53 -7.63
CA GLU A 205 -13.78 11.62 -8.59
C GLU A 205 -14.72 12.38 -9.53
N ASN A 206 -14.73 11.98 -10.79
CA ASN A 206 -15.68 12.50 -11.77
C ASN A 206 -17.03 11.77 -11.62
N SER A 207 -17.73 12.06 -10.54
CA SER A 207 -19.03 11.47 -10.21
C SER A 207 -20.18 12.28 -10.75
N PRO A 208 -21.31 11.68 -11.11
CA PRO A 208 -22.53 12.40 -11.48
C PRO A 208 -23.03 13.32 -10.35
N ASP A 209 -23.75 14.38 -10.73
CA ASP A 209 -24.34 15.33 -9.78
C ASP A 209 -25.26 14.62 -8.77
N GLY A 210 -25.15 15.00 -7.51
CA GLY A 210 -25.97 14.46 -6.40
C GLY A 210 -25.49 13.12 -5.84
N TRP A 211 -24.36 12.59 -6.31
CA TRP A 211 -23.73 11.43 -5.71
C TRP A 211 -22.94 11.84 -4.46
N PRO A 212 -22.80 10.92 -3.45
CA PRO A 212 -22.07 11.25 -2.23
C PRO A 212 -20.62 11.56 -2.53
N GLN A 213 -20.10 12.63 -1.94
CA GLN A 213 -18.69 13.04 -2.04
C GLN A 213 -18.23 13.62 -0.72
N SER A 214 -17.05 13.20 -0.27
CA SER A 214 -16.36 13.71 0.92
C SER A 214 -14.97 14.24 0.55
N PRO A 215 -14.32 15.04 1.41
CA PRO A 215 -12.93 15.41 1.18
C PRO A 215 -12.04 14.16 1.03
N THR A 216 -11.05 14.25 0.15
CA THR A 216 -10.13 13.15 -0.16
C THR A 216 -9.54 12.54 1.11
N MET A 217 -9.67 11.22 1.24
CA MET A 217 -9.15 10.42 2.36
C MET A 217 -9.72 10.78 3.76
N SER A 218 -10.73 11.64 3.86
CA SER A 218 -11.30 12.05 5.15
C SER A 218 -12.04 10.95 5.90
N TRP A 219 -12.38 9.87 5.22
CA TRP A 219 -13.08 8.71 5.76
C TRP A 219 -12.14 7.62 6.30
N LEU A 220 -10.83 7.73 6.04
CA LEU A 220 -9.85 6.74 6.51
C LEU A 220 -9.61 6.87 8.01
N GLN A 221 -9.94 5.82 8.75
CA GLN A 221 -9.71 5.66 10.17
C GLN A 221 -8.90 4.38 10.43
N LEU A 222 -8.52 4.14 11.67
CA LEU A 222 -8.02 2.83 12.07
C LEU A 222 -9.18 1.83 12.02
N HIS A 223 -8.94 0.58 11.65
CA HIS A 223 -10.03 -0.38 11.46
C HIS A 223 -10.81 -0.69 12.76
N ASP A 224 -10.24 -0.40 13.93
CA ASP A 224 -10.89 -0.54 15.23
C ASP A 224 -11.62 0.75 15.71
N GLU A 225 -11.72 1.78 14.86
CA GLU A 225 -12.35 3.07 15.15
C GLU A 225 -13.57 3.41 14.26
N TYR A 226 -13.98 2.49 13.37
CA TYR A 226 -15.22 2.65 12.56
C TYR A 226 -16.49 2.37 13.36
#